data_0109c613188a7cc810390dfc639426a9
#
_entry.id   0109c613188a7cc810390dfc639426a9
#
_cell.length_a   1.000
_cell.length_b   1.000
_cell.length_c   1.000
_cell.angle_alpha   90.00
_cell.angle_beta   90.00
_cell.angle_gamma   90.00
#
_symmetry.space_group_name_H-M   'P 1'
#
loop_
_entity.id
_entity.type
_entity.pdbx_description
1 polymer ?
#
loop_
_entity_poly.entity_id
_entity_poly.type
_entity_poly.pdbx_seq_one_letter_code
_entity_poly.pdbx_strand_id
1 'polypeptide(L)'
;MRLDKHALLNQLADRLQQSDRLAHRAEAEAREAARSLATESEKKEDGRAVIEFGSLATGQAARARRVQEELQALASFGQGELPRFPRQGPVALGAIVDMSTEDEDGFAERTFFVLPVGAGTELTGPGGDGFLSVITPASPVGRALMGRKAGDVVEVTLAGEVREWTVLEVA
;
A
#
# COMPACT_ATOMS: atom_id res chain seq x y z
N MET A 1 15.40 -0.25 18.52
CA MET A 1 14.00 -0.45 19.05
C MET A 1 13.35 -1.54 18.22
N ARG A 2 12.81 -2.60 18.80
CA ARG A 2 12.11 -3.65 18.03
C ARG A 2 10.74 -3.11 17.64
N LEU A 3 10.55 -2.79 16.37
CA LEU A 3 9.24 -2.45 15.84
C LEU A 3 8.30 -3.65 15.98
N ASP A 4 7.12 -3.42 16.53
CA ASP A 4 6.08 -4.45 16.62
C ASP A 4 5.41 -4.62 15.25
N LYS A 5 5.88 -5.61 14.49
CA LYS A 5 5.38 -5.92 13.14
C LYS A 5 3.88 -6.26 13.15
N HIS A 6 3.37 -6.90 14.22
CA HIS A 6 1.94 -7.20 14.31
C HIS A 6 1.10 -5.93 14.47
N ALA A 7 1.54 -4.97 15.27
CA ALA A 7 0.87 -3.68 15.38
C ALA A 7 0.82 -2.94 14.03
N LEU A 8 1.90 -3.00 13.25
CA LEU A 8 1.95 -2.41 11.90
C LEU A 8 1.02 -3.13 10.90
N LEU A 9 0.95 -4.46 10.97
CA LEU A 9 -0.02 -5.22 10.15
C LEU A 9 -1.46 -4.86 10.49
N ASN A 10 -1.79 -4.69 11.77
CA ASN A 10 -3.11 -4.26 12.20
C ASN A 10 -3.44 -2.85 11.68
N GLN A 11 -2.50 -1.90 11.75
CA GLN A 11 -2.70 -0.58 11.15
C GLN A 11 -2.99 -0.66 9.65
N LEU A 12 -2.25 -1.49 8.90
CA LEU A 12 -2.52 -1.67 7.48
C LEU A 12 -3.89 -2.29 7.24
N ALA A 13 -4.27 -3.31 8.01
CA ALA A 13 -5.59 -3.92 7.92
C ALA A 13 -6.71 -2.91 8.16
N ASP A 14 -6.58 -2.05 9.19
CA ASP A 14 -7.56 -1.01 9.49
C ASP A 14 -7.70 0.00 8.32
N ARG A 15 -6.58 0.41 7.70
CA ARG A 15 -6.60 1.31 6.54
C ARG A 15 -7.25 0.67 5.32
N LEU A 16 -6.95 -0.60 5.05
CA LEU A 16 -7.59 -1.36 3.98
C LEU A 16 -9.09 -1.52 4.22
N GLN A 17 -9.52 -1.84 5.45
CA GLN A 17 -10.93 -1.92 5.82
C GLN A 17 -11.65 -0.58 5.65
N GLN A 18 -11.01 0.52 6.01
CA GLN A 18 -11.57 1.85 5.79
C GLN A 18 -11.74 2.14 4.29
N SER A 19 -10.76 1.79 3.47
CA SER A 19 -10.83 1.92 2.00
C SER A 19 -11.96 1.08 1.41
N ASP A 20 -12.14 -0.15 1.92
CA ASP A 20 -13.24 -1.05 1.52
C ASP A 20 -14.61 -0.44 1.81
N ARG A 21 -14.82 0.03 3.03
CA ARG A 21 -16.09 0.69 3.42
C ARG A 21 -16.40 1.92 2.54
N LEU A 22 -15.38 2.72 2.22
CA LEU A 22 -15.54 3.87 1.34
C LEU A 22 -15.88 3.45 -0.09
N ALA A 23 -15.24 2.42 -0.62
CA ALA A 23 -15.52 1.89 -1.96
C ALA A 23 -16.94 1.33 -2.06
N HIS A 24 -17.40 0.56 -1.06
CA HIS A 24 -18.77 0.03 -1.02
C HIS A 24 -19.82 1.14 -0.92
N ARG A 25 -19.57 2.18 -0.11
CA ARG A 25 -20.46 3.34 -0.03
C ARG A 25 -20.55 4.07 -1.37
N ALA A 26 -19.42 4.35 -2.00
CA ALA A 26 -19.38 5.00 -3.31
C ALA A 26 -20.05 4.16 -4.41
N GLU A 27 -19.92 2.82 -4.36
CA GLU A 27 -20.64 1.91 -5.25
C GLU A 27 -22.16 2.01 -5.08
N ALA A 28 -22.63 1.99 -3.80
CA ALA A 28 -24.06 2.06 -3.51
C ALA A 28 -24.65 3.41 -3.96
N GLU A 29 -23.95 4.51 -3.70
CA GLU A 29 -24.37 5.86 -4.12
C GLU A 29 -24.42 5.96 -5.66
N ALA A 30 -23.42 5.46 -6.36
CA ALA A 30 -23.39 5.45 -7.82
C ALA A 30 -24.51 4.58 -8.43
N ARG A 31 -24.80 3.44 -7.84
CA ARG A 31 -25.93 2.58 -8.26
C ARG A 31 -27.27 3.25 -8.05
N GLU A 32 -27.46 3.89 -6.92
CA GLU A 32 -28.71 4.60 -6.64
C GLU A 32 -28.90 5.77 -7.60
N ALA A 33 -27.86 6.56 -7.87
CA ALA A 33 -27.90 7.62 -8.85
C ALA A 33 -28.25 7.09 -10.25
N ALA A 34 -27.64 5.97 -10.67
CA ALA A 34 -27.97 5.34 -11.96
C ALA A 34 -29.43 4.89 -12.03
N ARG A 35 -29.98 4.31 -10.96
CA ARG A 35 -31.40 3.87 -10.89
C ARG A 35 -32.35 5.05 -10.92
N SER A 36 -32.07 6.10 -10.14
CA SER A 36 -32.89 7.30 -10.09
C SER A 36 -32.99 7.96 -11.46
N LEU A 37 -31.85 8.15 -12.14
CA LEU A 37 -31.81 8.68 -13.49
C LEU A 37 -32.51 7.76 -14.52
N ALA A 38 -32.39 6.45 -14.39
CA ALA A 38 -33.06 5.51 -15.28
C ALA A 38 -34.60 5.56 -15.16
N THR A 39 -35.14 5.84 -13.95
CA THR A 39 -36.57 6.00 -13.71
C THR A 39 -37.11 7.35 -14.18
N GLU A 40 -36.29 8.39 -14.20
CA GLU A 40 -36.65 9.71 -14.71
C GLU A 40 -36.49 9.86 -16.23
N SER A 41 -35.67 9.01 -16.85
CA SER A 41 -35.24 9.13 -18.25
C SER A 41 -36.18 8.47 -19.27
N GLU A 42 -37.49 8.63 -19.15
CA GLU A 42 -38.37 8.49 -20.34
C GLU A 42 -38.06 9.60 -21.40
N LYS A 43 -37.14 10.50 -21.11
CA LYS A 43 -36.62 11.56 -22.00
C LYS A 43 -35.20 11.24 -22.41
N LYS A 44 -34.96 11.19 -23.72
CA LYS A 44 -33.71 10.79 -24.40
C LYS A 44 -32.39 11.49 -24.00
N GLU A 45 -32.39 12.47 -23.11
CA GLU A 45 -31.19 13.24 -22.75
C GLU A 45 -30.39 12.64 -21.58
N ASP A 46 -31.01 11.78 -20.75
CA ASP A 46 -30.37 11.27 -19.51
C ASP A 46 -29.67 9.92 -19.68
N GLY A 47 -29.74 9.27 -20.85
CA GLY A 47 -29.13 7.96 -21.11
C GLY A 47 -27.61 7.94 -20.92
N ARG A 48 -26.92 9.06 -21.20
CA ARG A 48 -25.49 9.19 -21.02
C ARG A 48 -25.11 9.19 -19.54
N ALA A 49 -25.83 9.92 -18.71
CA ALA A 49 -25.61 9.97 -17.27
C ALA A 49 -25.82 8.60 -16.61
N VAL A 50 -26.83 7.83 -17.03
CA VAL A 50 -27.06 6.45 -16.55
C VAL A 50 -25.84 5.55 -16.85
N ILE A 51 -25.27 5.66 -18.04
CA ILE A 51 -24.07 4.89 -18.43
C ILE A 51 -22.86 5.33 -17.58
N GLU A 52 -22.68 6.63 -17.38
CA GLU A 52 -21.56 7.16 -16.59
C GLU A 52 -21.64 6.68 -15.13
N PHE A 53 -22.77 6.76 -14.47
CA PHE A 53 -22.95 6.26 -13.10
C PHE A 53 -22.87 4.73 -13.03
N GLY A 54 -23.35 4.01 -14.03
CA GLY A 54 -23.18 2.57 -14.12
C GLY A 54 -21.70 2.15 -14.23
N SER A 55 -20.92 2.86 -15.05
CA SER A 55 -19.46 2.68 -15.15
C SER A 55 -18.76 2.98 -13.85
N LEU A 56 -19.14 4.07 -13.16
CA LEU A 56 -18.58 4.44 -11.86
C LEU A 56 -18.86 3.35 -10.82
N ALA A 57 -20.10 2.86 -10.72
CA ALA A 57 -20.45 1.76 -9.82
C ALA A 57 -19.63 0.49 -10.09
N THR A 58 -19.45 0.14 -11.36
CA THR A 58 -18.60 -1.00 -11.75
C THR A 58 -17.14 -0.81 -11.34
N GLY A 59 -16.59 0.39 -11.52
CA GLY A 59 -15.25 0.73 -11.09
C GLY A 59 -15.06 0.64 -9.56
N GLN A 60 -16.03 1.12 -8.79
CA GLN A 60 -16.00 1.02 -7.33
C GLN A 60 -16.15 -0.44 -6.84
N ALA A 61 -17.00 -1.25 -7.48
CA ALA A 61 -17.11 -2.68 -7.19
C ALA A 61 -15.80 -3.43 -7.45
N ALA A 62 -15.11 -3.11 -8.54
CA ALA A 62 -13.80 -3.70 -8.85
C ALA A 62 -12.74 -3.29 -7.82
N ARG A 63 -12.78 -2.04 -7.34
CA ARG A 63 -11.91 -1.57 -6.27
C ARG A 63 -12.18 -2.30 -4.95
N ALA A 64 -13.44 -2.44 -4.55
CA ALA A 64 -13.83 -3.17 -3.34
C ALA A 64 -13.32 -4.62 -3.37
N ARG A 65 -13.51 -5.34 -4.49
CA ARG A 65 -12.96 -6.71 -4.64
C ARG A 65 -11.46 -6.77 -4.44
N ARG A 66 -10.72 -5.84 -5.03
CA ARG A 66 -9.25 -5.77 -4.89
C ARG A 66 -8.82 -5.55 -3.45
N VAL A 67 -9.50 -4.68 -2.72
CA VAL A 67 -9.24 -4.46 -1.30
C VAL A 67 -9.55 -5.70 -0.46
N GLN A 68 -10.60 -6.45 -0.77
CA GLN A 68 -10.92 -7.73 -0.11
C GLN A 68 -9.82 -8.78 -0.35
N GLU A 69 -9.29 -8.88 -1.57
CA GLU A 69 -8.15 -9.75 -1.90
C GLU A 69 -6.90 -9.35 -1.13
N GLU A 70 -6.63 -8.04 -1.00
CA GLU A 70 -5.52 -7.52 -0.21
C GLU A 70 -5.68 -7.84 1.29
N LEU A 71 -6.87 -7.67 1.84
CA LEU A 71 -7.16 -8.03 3.23
C LEU A 71 -6.96 -9.53 3.50
N GLN A 72 -7.39 -10.38 2.58
CA GLN A 72 -7.20 -11.82 2.68
C GLN A 72 -5.72 -12.20 2.60
N ALA A 73 -4.96 -11.61 1.69
CA ALA A 73 -3.52 -11.83 1.56
C ALA A 73 -2.75 -11.36 2.81
N LEU A 74 -3.12 -10.19 3.36
CA LEU A 74 -2.53 -9.67 4.58
C LEU A 74 -2.85 -10.56 5.79
N ALA A 75 -4.10 -11.01 5.94
CA ALA A 75 -4.51 -11.92 7.00
C ALA A 75 -3.75 -13.25 6.91
N SER A 76 -3.64 -13.83 5.73
CA SER A 76 -2.87 -15.06 5.51
C SER A 76 -1.41 -14.90 5.88
N PHE A 77 -0.79 -13.76 5.54
CA PHE A 77 0.60 -13.45 5.88
C PHE A 77 0.77 -13.28 7.42
N GLY A 78 -0.18 -12.66 8.09
CA GLY A 78 -0.13 -12.38 9.53
C GLY A 78 -0.50 -13.56 10.45
N GLN A 79 -1.03 -14.68 9.91
CA GLN A 79 -1.49 -15.83 10.71
C GLN A 79 -0.39 -16.66 11.37
N GLY A 80 0.88 -16.48 10.94
CA GLY A 80 2.01 -17.22 11.45
C GLY A 80 3.00 -16.39 12.25
N GLU A 81 4.10 -17.01 12.65
CA GLU A 81 5.24 -16.28 13.19
C GLU A 81 5.87 -15.43 12.07
N LEU A 82 5.90 -14.11 12.28
CA LEU A 82 6.49 -13.22 11.27
C LEU A 82 7.98 -13.46 11.15
N PRO A 83 8.55 -13.38 9.93
CA PRO A 83 9.96 -13.62 9.70
C PRO A 83 10.85 -12.71 10.54
N ARG A 84 11.89 -13.32 11.13
CA ARG A 84 12.95 -12.59 11.81
C ARG A 84 14.17 -12.54 10.90
N PHE A 85 14.77 -11.39 10.81
CA PHE A 85 15.92 -11.19 9.96
C PHE A 85 17.20 -11.09 10.79
N PRO A 86 18.26 -11.84 10.46
CA PRO A 86 19.57 -11.61 11.04
C PRO A 86 20.13 -10.30 10.48
N ARG A 87 20.98 -9.60 11.26
CA ARG A 87 21.53 -8.27 10.89
C ARG A 87 22.18 -8.17 9.49
N GLN A 88 22.62 -9.30 8.93
CA GLN A 88 23.19 -9.39 7.58
C GLN A 88 22.31 -10.24 6.65
N GLY A 89 21.07 -10.49 7.04
CA GLY A 89 20.12 -11.22 6.22
C GLY A 89 19.68 -10.41 4.99
N PRO A 90 19.31 -11.09 3.90
CA PRO A 90 18.79 -10.40 2.73
C PRO A 90 17.38 -9.87 2.99
N VAL A 91 17.05 -8.76 2.35
CA VAL A 91 15.68 -8.23 2.31
C VAL A 91 14.75 -9.25 1.67
N ALA A 92 13.71 -9.61 2.39
CA ALA A 92 12.65 -10.50 1.92
C ALA A 92 11.29 -10.05 2.47
N LEU A 93 10.24 -10.76 2.09
CA LEU A 93 8.88 -10.48 2.56
C LEU A 93 8.83 -10.51 4.10
N GLY A 94 8.28 -9.48 4.71
CA GLY A 94 8.22 -9.29 6.16
C GLY A 94 9.42 -8.52 6.75
N ALA A 95 10.38 -8.08 5.93
CA ALA A 95 11.50 -7.27 6.39
C ALA A 95 11.09 -5.80 6.57
N ILE A 96 11.60 -5.19 7.64
CA ILE A 96 11.66 -3.72 7.77
C ILE A 96 13.06 -3.31 7.35
N VAL A 97 13.16 -2.32 6.48
CA VAL A 97 14.42 -1.89 5.86
C VAL A 97 14.60 -0.40 6.08
N ASP A 98 15.68 -0.04 6.77
CA ASP A 98 16.11 1.34 6.92
C ASP A 98 17.13 1.67 5.83
N MET A 99 16.95 2.81 5.19
CA MET A 99 17.79 3.29 4.11
C MET A 99 18.16 4.75 4.30
N SER A 100 19.33 5.14 3.82
CA SER A 100 19.74 6.54 3.76
C SER A 100 20.26 6.90 2.37
N THR A 101 20.13 8.17 2.04
CA THR A 101 20.80 8.79 0.89
C THR A 101 21.46 10.08 1.35
N GLU A 102 22.58 10.42 0.73
CA GLU A 102 23.27 11.69 0.90
C GLU A 102 23.71 12.16 -0.48
N ASP A 103 23.18 13.30 -0.91
CA ASP A 103 23.49 13.93 -2.19
C ASP A 103 23.58 15.45 -2.04
N GLU A 104 23.68 16.17 -3.16
CA GLU A 104 23.77 17.64 -3.19
C GLU A 104 22.53 18.31 -2.55
N ASP A 105 21.38 17.65 -2.52
CA ASP A 105 20.12 18.11 -1.93
C ASP A 105 20.05 17.84 -0.41
N GLY A 106 20.98 17.06 0.15
CA GLY A 106 21.13 16.78 1.56
C GLY A 106 20.96 15.31 1.94
N PHE A 107 20.84 15.08 3.26
CA PHE A 107 20.67 13.76 3.86
C PHE A 107 19.20 13.44 4.05
N ALA A 108 18.81 12.23 3.69
CA ALA A 108 17.47 11.72 3.95
C ALA A 108 17.50 10.25 4.39
N GLU A 109 16.61 9.90 5.32
CA GLU A 109 16.36 8.52 5.75
C GLU A 109 14.93 8.12 5.43
N ARG A 110 14.75 6.84 5.12
CA ARG A 110 13.44 6.24 4.90
C ARG A 110 13.39 4.81 5.42
N THR A 111 12.28 4.49 6.05
CA THR A 111 12.00 3.14 6.52
C THR A 111 10.90 2.52 5.66
N PHE A 112 11.12 1.30 5.20
CA PHE A 112 10.17 0.53 4.40
C PHE A 112 9.79 -0.77 5.09
N PHE A 113 8.52 -1.16 4.97
CA PHE A 113 8.07 -2.49 5.38
C PHE A 113 7.65 -3.28 4.14
N VAL A 114 8.32 -4.40 3.90
CA VAL A 114 8.07 -5.27 2.73
C VAL A 114 6.90 -6.20 3.04
N LEU A 115 5.75 -5.93 2.45
CA LEU A 115 4.51 -6.70 2.66
C LEU A 115 3.96 -7.24 1.34
N PRO A 116 3.08 -8.27 1.38
CA PRO A 116 2.50 -8.81 0.15
C PRO A 116 1.58 -7.83 -0.56
N VAL A 117 0.99 -6.88 0.17
CA VAL A 117 -0.02 -5.92 -0.28
C VAL A 117 0.15 -4.56 0.39
N GLY A 118 -0.65 -3.57 -0.02
CA GLY A 118 -0.72 -2.26 0.63
C GLY A 118 0.39 -1.29 0.20
N ALA A 119 1.03 -1.51 -0.96
CA ALA A 119 2.09 -0.63 -1.44
C ALA A 119 1.68 0.84 -1.47
N GLY A 120 2.55 1.72 -0.96
CA GLY A 120 2.31 3.16 -0.88
C GLY A 120 1.54 3.60 0.38
N THR A 121 1.14 2.66 1.25
CA THR A 121 0.52 3.02 2.53
C THR A 121 1.60 3.46 3.51
N GLU A 122 1.39 4.60 4.16
CA GLU A 122 2.25 5.04 5.27
C GLU A 122 1.69 4.52 6.60
N LEU A 123 2.56 3.97 7.42
CA LEU A 123 2.24 3.48 8.77
C LEU A 123 3.02 4.29 9.79
N THR A 124 2.46 4.43 10.98
CA THR A 124 3.10 5.14 12.09
C THR A 124 3.82 4.14 12.98
N GLY A 125 5.07 4.43 13.33
CA GLY A 125 5.82 3.64 14.31
C GLY A 125 5.11 3.58 15.68
N PRO A 126 5.34 2.54 16.47
CA PRO A 126 4.60 2.29 17.73
C PRO A 126 4.72 3.40 18.78
N GLY A 127 5.74 4.25 18.68
CA GLY A 127 5.96 5.40 19.55
C GLY A 127 5.39 6.72 19.02
N GLY A 128 4.81 6.73 17.82
CA GLY A 128 4.43 7.96 17.12
C GLY A 128 5.62 8.76 16.58
N ASP A 129 6.79 8.16 16.60
CA ASP A 129 8.10 8.77 16.36
C ASP A 129 8.64 8.43 14.95
N GLY A 130 7.78 8.44 13.96
CA GLY A 130 8.19 8.25 12.57
C GLY A 130 7.16 7.54 11.73
N PHE A 131 7.35 7.68 10.42
CA PHE A 131 6.53 7.01 9.42
C PHE A 131 7.38 5.98 8.69
N LEU A 132 6.77 4.86 8.36
CA LEU A 132 7.33 3.89 7.44
C LEU A 132 6.36 3.65 6.29
N SER A 133 6.90 3.41 5.12
CA SER A 133 6.09 3.18 3.92
C SER A 133 6.03 1.69 3.61
N VAL A 134 4.82 1.19 3.32
CA VAL A 134 4.65 -0.18 2.85
C VAL A 134 5.08 -0.28 1.39
N ILE A 135 5.92 -1.26 1.10
CA ILE A 135 6.30 -1.65 -0.26
C ILE A 135 5.97 -3.12 -0.49
N THR A 136 5.74 -3.47 -1.75
CA THR A 136 5.58 -4.88 -2.14
C THR A 136 6.76 -5.34 -3.00
N PRO A 137 7.06 -6.63 -3.07
CA PRO A 137 8.12 -7.14 -3.95
C PRO A 137 7.97 -6.71 -5.42
N ALA A 138 6.74 -6.46 -5.87
CA ALA A 138 6.44 -6.03 -7.23
C ALA A 138 6.55 -4.51 -7.44
N SER A 139 6.58 -3.71 -6.36
CA SER A 139 6.75 -2.25 -6.46
C SER A 139 8.15 -1.88 -6.98
N PRO A 140 8.35 -0.69 -7.59
CA PRO A 140 9.68 -0.28 -8.07
C PRO A 140 10.75 -0.34 -6.97
N VAL A 141 10.46 0.20 -5.79
CA VAL A 141 11.36 0.16 -4.63
C VAL A 141 11.59 -1.28 -4.15
N GLY A 142 10.52 -2.08 -4.06
CA GLY A 142 10.62 -3.47 -3.63
C GLY A 142 11.51 -4.29 -4.55
N ARG A 143 11.35 -4.16 -5.88
CA ARG A 143 12.22 -4.86 -6.84
C ARG A 143 13.70 -4.51 -6.69
N ALA A 144 14.02 -3.25 -6.36
CA ALA A 144 15.39 -2.82 -6.14
C ALA A 144 15.97 -3.39 -4.83
N LEU A 145 15.12 -3.56 -3.81
CA LEU A 145 15.55 -3.98 -2.47
C LEU A 145 15.56 -5.50 -2.25
N MET A 146 14.67 -6.25 -2.91
CA MET A 146 14.61 -7.70 -2.68
C MET A 146 15.97 -8.38 -2.85
N GLY A 147 16.38 -9.16 -1.85
CA GLY A 147 17.66 -9.86 -1.80
C GLY A 147 18.87 -9.01 -1.40
N ARG A 148 18.72 -7.69 -1.26
CA ARG A 148 19.79 -6.79 -0.81
C ARG A 148 20.05 -6.96 0.69
N LYS A 149 21.23 -6.54 1.13
CA LYS A 149 21.67 -6.63 2.52
C LYS A 149 22.12 -5.28 3.05
N ALA A 150 22.23 -5.17 4.35
CA ALA A 150 22.85 -4.00 4.98
C ALA A 150 24.24 -3.73 4.38
N GLY A 151 24.49 -2.48 4.01
CA GLY A 151 25.68 -2.01 3.31
C GLY A 151 25.56 -1.99 1.78
N ASP A 152 24.53 -2.62 1.18
CA ASP A 152 24.32 -2.54 -0.26
C ASP A 152 23.82 -1.16 -0.67
N VAL A 153 24.30 -0.68 -1.81
CA VAL A 153 23.82 0.53 -2.47
C VAL A 153 22.87 0.12 -3.59
N VAL A 154 21.72 0.78 -3.66
CA VAL A 154 20.69 0.54 -4.66
C VAL A 154 20.25 1.85 -5.28
N GLU A 155 20.00 1.84 -6.56
CA GLU A 155 19.39 2.95 -7.29
C GLU A 155 17.87 2.80 -7.23
N VAL A 156 17.18 3.80 -6.70
CA VAL A 156 15.72 3.79 -6.49
C VAL A 156 15.12 5.08 -6.99
N THR A 157 14.00 4.97 -7.72
CA THR A 157 13.19 6.12 -8.10
C THR A 157 12.14 6.38 -7.01
N LEU A 158 12.27 7.51 -6.32
CA LEU A 158 11.30 7.98 -5.33
C LEU A 158 10.82 9.38 -5.71
N ALA A 159 9.52 9.60 -5.71
CA ALA A 159 8.90 10.88 -6.08
C ALA A 159 9.30 11.42 -7.47
N GLY A 160 9.68 10.52 -8.39
CA GLY A 160 10.11 10.87 -9.74
C GLY A 160 11.60 11.17 -9.89
N GLU A 161 12.37 11.13 -8.80
CA GLU A 161 13.82 11.32 -8.78
C GLU A 161 14.53 9.99 -8.60
N VAL A 162 15.57 9.77 -9.39
CA VAL A 162 16.45 8.61 -9.28
C VAL A 162 17.59 8.98 -8.34
N ARG A 163 17.74 8.25 -7.24
CA ARG A 163 18.80 8.48 -6.26
C ARG A 163 19.43 7.16 -5.82
N GLU A 164 20.69 7.21 -5.45
CA GLU A 164 21.37 6.10 -4.79
C GLU A 164 21.01 6.09 -3.30
N TRP A 165 20.63 4.90 -2.84
CA TRP A 165 20.28 4.66 -1.44
C TRP A 165 21.12 3.55 -0.87
N THR A 166 21.63 3.74 0.34
CA THR A 166 22.34 2.72 1.10
C THR A 166 21.39 2.03 2.05
N VAL A 167 21.34 0.70 2.01
CA VAL A 167 20.61 -0.12 2.98
C VAL A 167 21.37 -0.08 4.31
N LEU A 168 20.78 0.47 5.36
CA LEU A 168 21.40 0.60 6.68
C LEU A 168 21.15 -0.64 7.54
N GLU A 169 19.90 -1.07 7.64
CA GLU A 169 19.50 -2.18 8.48
C GLU A 169 18.36 -2.97 7.82
N VAL A 170 18.34 -4.28 8.10
CA VAL A 170 17.26 -5.21 7.75
C VAL A 170 16.81 -5.91 9.03
N ALA A 171 15.51 -5.75 9.40
CA ALA A 171 14.95 -6.24 10.66
C ALA A 171 13.67 -7.07 10.47
#